data_376d9f7f5f6a743dba257987a8c27221
#
_entry.id   376d9f7f5f6a743dba257987a8c27221
#
_cell.length_a   1.000
_cell.length_b   1.000
_cell.length_c   1.000
_cell.angle_alpha   90.00
_cell.angle_beta   90.00
_cell.angle_gamma   90.00
#
_symmetry.space_group_name_H-M   'P 1'
#
loop_
_entity.id
_entity.type
_entity.pdbx_description
1 polymer ?
#
loop_
_entity_poly.entity_id
_entity_poly.type
_entity_poly.pdbx_seq_one_letter_code
_entity_poly.pdbx_strand_id
1 'polypeptide(L)'
;MTFQIVDKRSTGTRAAGKLWKSWASNSSPIFNKLTIFTSKLNKILINKRIASRTVIPANPKVISIGNLSLGGSGKTPLAIKIASDLQETGLKVAILVRGYGSADAGPFIVGAENKNAGDEALMIAQALPEAVVVQSRDRVQGYNQVKDIVDIVIIEDGFQTAGLNRHIDILILDKWDFQRGTPVPQIGNVIPWGPFRESIDAIDRADCLLVPAEDTQ
;
A
#
# COMPACT_ATOMS: atom_id res chain seq x y z
N MET A 1 -16.13 5.55 -7.02
CA MET A 1 -14.88 5.57 -7.80
C MET A 1 -14.83 4.27 -8.58
N THR A 2 -14.77 4.34 -9.88
CA THR A 2 -14.63 3.15 -10.73
C THR A 2 -13.15 2.92 -10.95
N PHE A 3 -12.67 1.69 -10.72
CA PHE A 3 -11.29 1.32 -10.97
C PHE A 3 -11.23 0.36 -12.15
N GLN A 4 -10.20 0.48 -12.97
CA GLN A 4 -9.86 -0.49 -14.00
C GLN A 4 -8.71 -1.37 -13.50
N ILE A 5 -8.86 -2.68 -13.67
CA ILE A 5 -7.78 -3.63 -13.43
C ILE A 5 -6.91 -3.63 -14.69
N VAL A 6 -5.66 -3.24 -14.57
CA VAL A 6 -4.70 -3.28 -15.67
C VAL A 6 -3.84 -4.52 -15.55
N ASP A 7 -3.89 -5.39 -16.55
CA ASP A 7 -2.98 -6.54 -16.63
C ASP A 7 -1.55 -6.03 -16.88
N LYS A 8 -0.66 -6.41 -15.99
CA LYS A 8 0.75 -6.01 -15.97
C LYS A 8 1.51 -6.31 -17.27
N ARG A 9 1.01 -7.22 -18.10
CA ARG A 9 1.66 -7.67 -19.33
C ARG A 9 1.50 -6.71 -20.51
N SER A 10 0.62 -5.71 -20.42
CA SER A 10 0.26 -4.83 -21.54
C SER A 10 0.79 -3.39 -21.48
N THR A 11 1.30 -2.92 -20.35
CA THR A 11 1.74 -1.52 -20.20
C THR A 11 3.22 -1.33 -20.49
N GLY A 12 3.51 -0.88 -21.69
CA GLY A 12 4.86 -0.49 -22.12
C GLY A 12 5.35 0.77 -21.41
N THR A 13 6.37 0.63 -20.57
CA THR A 13 7.00 1.63 -19.71
C THR A 13 7.81 2.73 -20.43
N ARG A 14 7.67 2.93 -21.74
CA ARG A 14 8.56 3.79 -22.54
C ARG A 14 8.26 5.29 -22.58
N ALA A 15 7.13 5.77 -22.07
CA ALA A 15 6.71 7.18 -22.21
C ALA A 15 7.16 8.11 -21.06
N ALA A 16 7.55 7.58 -19.91
CA ALA A 16 7.78 8.34 -18.68
C ALA A 16 9.01 9.28 -18.69
N GLY A 17 9.93 9.12 -19.63
CA GLY A 17 11.24 9.79 -19.56
C GLY A 17 11.28 11.26 -20.00
N LYS A 18 10.28 11.79 -20.71
CA LYS A 18 10.39 13.11 -21.38
C LYS A 18 9.96 14.31 -20.53
N LEU A 19 8.99 14.17 -19.64
CA LEU A 19 8.46 15.31 -18.84
C LEU A 19 9.32 15.65 -17.62
N TRP A 20 10.03 14.69 -17.07
CA TRP A 20 10.99 14.92 -15.97
C TRP A 20 12.15 15.86 -16.36
N LYS A 21 12.58 15.80 -17.62
CA LYS A 21 13.69 16.66 -18.12
C LYS A 21 13.39 18.16 -18.01
N SER A 22 12.13 18.55 -18.12
CA SER A 22 11.73 19.96 -18.06
C SER A 22 11.74 20.54 -16.64
N TRP A 23 11.38 19.72 -15.62
CA TRP A 23 11.40 20.18 -14.22
C TRP A 23 12.80 20.11 -13.61
N ALA A 24 13.56 19.08 -13.94
CA ALA A 24 14.95 18.91 -13.52
C ALA A 24 15.89 19.99 -14.08
N SER A 25 15.52 20.65 -15.18
CA SER A 25 16.34 21.71 -15.80
C SER A 25 16.42 23.00 -15.00
N ASN A 26 15.51 23.21 -14.01
CA ASN A 26 15.47 24.45 -13.21
C ASN A 26 16.05 24.30 -11.79
N SER A 27 16.53 23.12 -11.40
CA SER A 27 17.13 22.92 -10.08
C SER A 27 18.66 22.91 -10.14
N SER A 28 19.32 23.36 -9.06
CA SER A 28 20.78 23.38 -9.02
C SER A 28 21.36 21.96 -9.20
N PRO A 29 22.53 21.80 -9.85
CA PRO A 29 23.14 20.48 -10.05
C PRO A 29 23.43 19.73 -8.75
N ILE A 30 23.69 20.45 -7.66
CA ILE A 30 23.92 19.86 -6.32
C ILE A 30 22.63 19.29 -5.76
N PHE A 31 21.51 20.02 -5.88
CA PHE A 31 20.20 19.58 -5.43
C PHE A 31 19.76 18.30 -6.18
N ASN A 32 19.94 18.26 -7.49
CA ASN A 32 19.64 17.07 -8.30
C ASN A 32 20.46 15.85 -7.90
N LYS A 33 21.75 16.01 -7.62
CA LYS A 33 22.60 14.91 -7.14
C LYS A 33 22.14 14.41 -5.78
N LEU A 34 21.76 15.30 -4.88
CA LEU A 34 21.28 14.93 -3.54
C LEU A 34 19.95 14.19 -3.60
N THR A 35 18.99 14.65 -4.40
CA THR A 35 17.68 13.98 -4.58
C THR A 35 17.82 12.59 -5.20
N ILE A 36 18.70 12.43 -6.18
CA ILE A 36 18.98 11.14 -6.79
C ILE A 36 19.62 10.18 -5.77
N PHE A 37 20.59 10.68 -5.00
CA PHE A 37 21.28 9.88 -3.98
C PHE A 37 20.32 9.37 -2.91
N THR A 38 19.51 10.28 -2.33
CA THR A 38 18.53 9.90 -1.29
C THR A 38 17.44 8.98 -1.81
N SER A 39 16.98 9.15 -3.05
CA SER A 39 16.01 8.26 -3.68
C SER A 39 16.58 6.86 -3.91
N LYS A 40 17.84 6.76 -4.33
CA LYS A 40 18.53 5.47 -4.44
C LYS A 40 18.71 4.79 -3.08
N LEU A 41 19.09 5.56 -2.06
CA LEU A 41 19.21 5.06 -0.70
C LEU A 41 17.86 4.56 -0.17
N ASN A 42 16.78 5.31 -0.38
CA ASN A 42 15.44 4.89 -0.01
C ASN A 42 15.04 3.57 -0.70
N LYS A 43 15.29 3.44 -2.00
CA LYS A 43 15.06 2.19 -2.77
C LYS A 43 15.84 1.00 -2.15
N ILE A 44 17.11 1.20 -1.81
CA ILE A 44 17.93 0.16 -1.17
C ILE A 44 17.35 -0.25 0.19
N LEU A 45 16.97 0.72 1.03
CA LEU A 45 16.41 0.46 2.35
C LEU A 45 15.08 -0.28 2.27
N ILE A 46 14.20 0.11 1.35
CA ILE A 46 12.91 -0.57 1.14
C ILE A 46 13.14 -1.98 0.61
N ASN A 47 14.00 -2.17 -0.39
CA ASN A 47 14.29 -3.49 -0.93
C ASN A 47 14.89 -4.43 0.14
N LYS A 48 15.76 -3.90 1.00
CA LYS A 48 16.31 -4.66 2.13
C LYS A 48 15.23 -5.10 3.11
N ARG A 49 14.27 -4.22 3.44
CA ARG A 49 13.11 -4.53 4.28
C ARG A 49 12.21 -5.59 3.63
N ILE A 50 12.00 -5.51 2.32
CA ILE A 50 11.19 -6.46 1.56
C ILE A 50 11.87 -7.83 1.52
N ALA A 51 13.18 -7.87 1.29
CA ALA A 51 13.97 -9.11 1.27
C ALA A 51 13.99 -9.83 2.63
N SER A 52 13.76 -9.11 3.74
CA SER A 52 13.71 -9.69 5.09
C SER A 52 12.32 -10.20 5.50
N ARG A 53 11.37 -10.33 4.57
CA ARG A 53 10.03 -10.81 4.87
C ARG A 53 10.04 -12.27 5.31
N THR A 54 9.30 -12.56 6.36
CA THR A 54 9.10 -13.91 6.86
C THR A 54 8.24 -14.71 5.88
N VAL A 55 8.67 -15.92 5.57
CA VAL A 55 7.86 -16.87 4.81
C VAL A 55 6.58 -17.17 5.60
N ILE A 56 5.45 -17.08 4.93
CA ILE A 56 4.13 -17.40 5.51
C ILE A 56 3.64 -18.74 4.97
N PRO A 57 2.88 -19.50 5.77
CA PRO A 57 2.24 -20.72 5.31
C PRO A 57 1.22 -20.45 4.21
N ALA A 58 0.75 -21.52 3.57
CA ALA A 58 -0.24 -21.45 2.50
C ALA A 58 -1.59 -20.84 2.96
N ASN A 59 -1.91 -20.99 4.22
CA ASN A 59 -3.11 -20.42 4.86
C ASN A 59 -2.73 -19.78 6.21
N PRO A 60 -3.41 -18.68 6.62
CA PRO A 60 -4.36 -17.92 5.80
C PRO A 60 -3.68 -17.24 4.61
N LYS A 61 -4.45 -16.96 3.57
CA LYS A 61 -3.95 -16.15 2.44
C LYS A 61 -3.74 -14.71 2.89
N VAL A 62 -2.66 -14.10 2.44
CA VAL A 62 -2.32 -12.71 2.79
C VAL A 62 -2.37 -11.83 1.54
N ILE A 63 -3.24 -10.83 1.58
CA ILE A 63 -3.42 -9.82 0.54
C ILE A 63 -2.91 -8.49 1.08
N SER A 64 -2.08 -7.81 0.34
CA SER A 64 -1.63 -6.46 0.69
C SER A 64 -2.27 -5.45 -0.25
N ILE A 65 -2.75 -4.36 0.31
CA ILE A 65 -3.27 -3.20 -0.42
C ILE A 65 -2.41 -2.01 -0.07
N GLY A 66 -1.89 -1.32 -1.07
CA GLY A 66 -1.05 -0.15 -0.85
C GLY A 66 -1.02 0.82 -2.03
N ASN A 67 -0.20 1.85 -1.91
CA ASN A 67 -0.01 2.86 -2.93
C ASN A 67 1.45 3.37 -2.93
N LEU A 68 1.80 4.20 -3.91
CA LEU A 68 3.12 4.85 -3.99
C LEU A 68 3.12 6.26 -3.40
N SER A 69 1.99 6.95 -3.39
CA SER A 69 1.87 8.33 -2.93
C SER A 69 1.62 8.46 -1.42
N LEU A 70 1.95 9.63 -0.86
CA LEU A 70 1.48 10.04 0.46
C LEU A 70 0.07 10.62 0.29
N GLY A 71 -0.94 10.01 0.89
CA GLY A 71 -2.30 10.53 0.87
C GLY A 71 -3.39 9.50 0.65
N GLY A 72 -4.62 9.98 0.53
CA GLY A 72 -5.82 9.19 0.41
C GLY A 72 -6.03 8.66 -1.01
N SER A 73 -5.47 7.51 -1.33
CA SER A 73 -5.64 6.83 -2.63
C SER A 73 -6.79 5.83 -2.66
N GLY A 74 -7.64 5.79 -1.63
CA GLY A 74 -8.76 4.85 -1.56
C GLY A 74 -8.39 3.45 -1.05
N LYS A 75 -7.25 3.27 -0.38
CA LYS A 75 -6.83 1.96 0.19
C LYS A 75 -7.85 1.38 1.15
N THR A 76 -8.29 2.18 2.11
CA THR A 76 -9.20 1.75 3.16
C THR A 76 -10.58 1.38 2.62
N PRO A 77 -11.24 2.18 1.75
CA PRO A 77 -12.47 1.76 1.08
C PRO A 77 -12.31 0.47 0.26
N LEU A 78 -11.18 0.30 -0.42
CA LEU A 78 -10.91 -0.92 -1.18
C LEU A 78 -10.73 -2.13 -0.26
N ALA A 79 -10.02 -1.97 0.86
CA ALA A 79 -9.83 -3.05 1.85
C ALA A 79 -11.18 -3.49 2.42
N ILE A 80 -12.05 -2.54 2.75
CA ILE A 80 -13.42 -2.81 3.22
C ILE A 80 -14.22 -3.56 2.15
N LYS A 81 -14.19 -3.10 0.90
CA LYS A 81 -14.94 -3.73 -0.19
C LYS A 81 -14.48 -5.18 -0.44
N ILE A 82 -13.17 -5.40 -0.54
CA ILE A 82 -12.62 -6.76 -0.73
C ILE A 82 -12.97 -7.66 0.45
N ALA A 83 -12.86 -7.14 1.69
CA ALA A 83 -13.21 -7.92 2.88
C ALA A 83 -14.69 -8.31 2.89
N SER A 84 -15.59 -7.37 2.58
CA SER A 84 -17.03 -7.61 2.48
C SER A 84 -17.33 -8.70 1.43
N ASP A 85 -16.77 -8.58 0.22
CA ASP A 85 -16.99 -9.55 -0.86
C ASP A 85 -16.50 -10.96 -0.48
N LEU A 86 -15.37 -11.05 0.21
CA LEU A 86 -14.85 -12.33 0.69
C LEU A 86 -15.73 -12.92 1.79
N GLN A 87 -16.25 -12.10 2.72
CA GLN A 87 -17.18 -12.55 3.76
C GLN A 87 -18.49 -13.06 3.16
N GLU A 88 -19.00 -12.43 2.09
CA GLU A 88 -20.18 -12.92 1.36
C GLU A 88 -19.99 -14.34 0.79
N THR A 89 -18.74 -14.75 0.55
CA THR A 89 -18.41 -16.13 0.14
C THR A 89 -18.25 -17.09 1.32
N GLY A 90 -18.46 -16.64 2.56
CA GLY A 90 -18.32 -17.42 3.78
C GLY A 90 -16.91 -17.50 4.35
N LEU A 91 -15.95 -16.75 3.80
CA LEU A 91 -14.58 -16.72 4.31
C LEU A 91 -14.46 -15.81 5.53
N LYS A 92 -13.66 -16.24 6.51
CA LYS A 92 -13.29 -15.43 7.68
C LYS A 92 -12.14 -14.52 7.32
N VAL A 93 -12.34 -13.20 7.51
CA VAL A 93 -11.38 -12.18 7.10
C VAL A 93 -10.85 -11.41 8.30
N ALA A 94 -9.54 -11.20 8.35
CA ALA A 94 -8.92 -10.21 9.21
C ALA A 94 -8.34 -9.05 8.41
N ILE A 95 -8.36 -7.83 8.98
CA ILE A 95 -7.72 -6.65 8.42
C ILE A 95 -6.67 -6.15 9.41
N LEU A 96 -5.41 -6.09 8.95
CA LEU A 96 -4.30 -5.52 9.73
C LEU A 96 -4.11 -4.06 9.36
N VAL A 97 -4.29 -3.18 10.33
CA VAL A 97 -4.09 -1.73 10.22
C VAL A 97 -2.89 -1.27 11.06
N ARG A 98 -2.31 -0.13 10.72
CA ARG A 98 -1.13 0.39 11.43
C ARG A 98 -1.48 1.18 12.68
N GLY A 99 -2.69 1.75 12.75
CA GLY A 99 -3.10 2.62 13.83
C GLY A 99 -2.35 3.96 13.81
N TYR A 100 -2.34 4.63 12.67
CA TYR A 100 -1.83 6.00 12.59
C TYR A 100 -2.57 6.89 13.58
N GLY A 101 -1.83 7.77 14.28
CA GLY A 101 -2.40 8.67 15.28
C GLY A 101 -2.71 8.02 16.63
N SER A 102 -2.72 6.70 16.74
CA SER A 102 -2.90 6.00 18.03
C SER A 102 -1.64 6.09 18.88
N ALA A 103 -1.84 6.28 20.17
CA ALA A 103 -0.77 6.18 21.18
C ALA A 103 -0.33 4.72 21.40
N ASP A 104 -1.23 3.76 21.16
CA ASP A 104 -0.97 2.33 21.33
C ASP A 104 -0.45 1.71 20.02
N ALA A 105 0.70 1.05 20.12
CA ALA A 105 1.36 0.42 18.97
C ALA A 105 0.71 -0.93 18.56
N GLY A 106 -0.10 -1.51 19.44
CA GLY A 106 -0.58 -2.89 19.31
C GLY A 106 0.53 -3.94 19.54
N PRO A 107 0.27 -5.23 19.26
CA PRO A 107 -0.91 -5.74 18.56
C PRO A 107 -2.13 -5.93 19.48
N PHE A 108 -3.29 -5.53 19.03
CA PHE A 108 -4.57 -5.87 19.67
C PHE A 108 -5.71 -5.93 18.65
N ILE A 109 -6.73 -6.75 18.98
CA ILE A 109 -7.97 -6.80 18.20
C ILE A 109 -8.81 -5.59 18.56
N VAL A 110 -9.26 -4.86 17.55
CA VAL A 110 -10.07 -3.65 17.72
C VAL A 110 -11.52 -4.05 18.02
N GLY A 111 -11.99 -3.64 19.19
CA GLY A 111 -13.37 -3.83 19.62
C GLY A 111 -13.96 -2.51 20.13
N ALA A 112 -15.25 -2.52 20.48
CA ALA A 112 -15.96 -1.35 20.99
C ALA A 112 -15.32 -0.75 22.27
N GLU A 113 -14.57 -1.56 23.00
CA GLU A 113 -13.90 -1.18 24.26
C GLU A 113 -12.55 -0.48 24.04
N ASN A 114 -11.98 -0.54 22.83
CA ASN A 114 -10.62 -0.05 22.55
C ASN A 114 -10.59 1.45 22.25
N LYS A 115 -10.76 2.28 23.25
CA LYS A 115 -10.69 3.75 23.14
C LYS A 115 -9.37 4.29 22.62
N ASN A 116 -8.31 3.48 22.64
CA ASN A 116 -6.97 3.84 22.16
C ASN A 116 -6.69 3.40 20.73
N ALA A 117 -7.64 2.76 20.05
CA ALA A 117 -7.49 2.43 18.63
C ALA A 117 -7.48 3.69 17.77
N GLY A 118 -6.72 3.67 16.67
CA GLY A 118 -6.72 4.75 15.71
C GLY A 118 -8.05 4.87 14.97
N ASP A 119 -8.39 6.09 14.53
CA ASP A 119 -9.67 6.38 13.88
C ASP A 119 -9.95 5.47 12.68
N GLU A 120 -8.93 5.17 11.88
CA GLU A 120 -9.03 4.27 10.73
C GLU A 120 -9.40 2.84 11.15
N ALA A 121 -8.77 2.35 12.22
CA ALA A 121 -9.05 1.01 12.76
C ALA A 121 -10.50 0.90 13.27
N LEU A 122 -10.97 1.92 13.98
CA LEU A 122 -12.35 2.00 14.46
C LEU A 122 -13.35 2.09 13.31
N MET A 123 -13.06 2.91 12.30
CA MET A 123 -13.90 3.05 11.10
C MET A 123 -14.05 1.71 10.37
N ILE A 124 -12.96 0.96 10.18
CA ILE A 124 -13.00 -0.36 9.53
C ILE A 124 -13.81 -1.34 10.37
N ALA A 125 -13.58 -1.38 11.70
CA ALA A 125 -14.31 -2.28 12.59
C ALA A 125 -15.83 -1.99 12.62
N GLN A 126 -16.21 -0.73 12.51
CA GLN A 126 -17.62 -0.33 12.40
C GLN A 126 -18.22 -0.72 11.04
N ALA A 127 -17.45 -0.58 9.95
CA ALA A 127 -17.92 -0.92 8.61
C ALA A 127 -18.03 -2.43 8.38
N LEU A 128 -17.25 -3.23 9.09
CA LEU A 128 -17.16 -4.70 8.95
C LEU A 128 -17.25 -5.39 10.31
N PRO A 129 -18.44 -5.48 10.92
CA PRO A 129 -18.60 -6.06 12.26
C PRO A 129 -18.17 -7.54 12.38
N GLU A 130 -18.19 -8.27 11.26
CA GLU A 130 -17.80 -9.69 11.22
C GLU A 130 -16.32 -9.90 10.91
N ALA A 131 -15.58 -8.85 10.53
CA ALA A 131 -14.14 -8.96 10.29
C ALA A 131 -13.35 -8.78 11.59
N VAL A 132 -12.25 -9.50 11.70
CA VAL A 132 -11.31 -9.30 12.81
C VAL A 132 -10.36 -8.16 12.43
N VAL A 133 -10.57 -6.97 13.00
CA VAL A 133 -9.66 -5.84 12.77
C VAL A 133 -8.55 -5.86 13.82
N VAL A 134 -7.30 -5.86 13.39
CA VAL A 134 -6.13 -5.85 14.27
C VAL A 134 -5.31 -4.60 14.03
N GLN A 135 -5.16 -3.80 15.08
CA GLN A 135 -4.18 -2.72 15.07
C GLN A 135 -2.83 -3.24 15.50
N SER A 136 -1.82 -3.05 14.64
CA SER A 136 -0.45 -3.44 14.95
C SER A 136 0.56 -2.67 14.09
N ARG A 137 1.56 -2.04 14.72
CA ARG A 137 2.72 -1.47 14.00
C ARG A 137 3.61 -2.56 13.43
N ASP A 138 3.78 -3.65 14.17
CA ASP A 138 4.46 -4.87 13.71
C ASP A 138 3.45 -5.81 13.05
N ARG A 139 3.50 -5.91 11.73
CA ARG A 139 2.57 -6.73 10.95
C ARG A 139 2.72 -8.24 11.22
N VAL A 140 3.92 -8.69 11.60
CA VAL A 140 4.16 -10.09 11.94
C VAL A 140 3.45 -10.44 13.24
N GLN A 141 3.54 -9.58 14.25
CA GLN A 141 2.84 -9.77 15.52
C GLN A 141 1.32 -9.71 15.31
N GLY A 142 0.83 -8.75 14.51
CA GLY A 142 -0.60 -8.68 14.18
C GLY A 142 -1.11 -9.92 13.45
N TYR A 143 -0.36 -10.42 12.47
CA TYR A 143 -0.67 -11.66 11.75
C TYR A 143 -0.74 -12.87 12.70
N ASN A 144 0.21 -12.99 13.64
CA ASN A 144 0.25 -14.10 14.59
C ASN A 144 -0.95 -14.14 15.53
N GLN A 145 -1.65 -13.02 15.75
CA GLN A 145 -2.88 -13.01 16.56
C GLN A 145 -4.09 -13.63 15.84
N VAL A 146 -4.08 -13.66 14.51
CA VAL A 146 -5.28 -14.04 13.74
C VAL A 146 -5.08 -15.22 12.81
N LYS A 147 -3.85 -15.63 12.53
CA LYS A 147 -3.51 -16.64 11.52
C LYS A 147 -4.23 -17.99 11.72
N ASP A 148 -4.61 -18.34 12.93
CA ASP A 148 -5.22 -19.62 13.26
C ASP A 148 -6.77 -19.56 13.31
N ILE A 149 -7.36 -18.36 13.12
CA ILE A 149 -8.80 -18.12 13.27
C ILE A 149 -9.47 -17.55 12.02
N VAL A 150 -8.69 -17.18 10.98
CA VAL A 150 -9.20 -16.61 9.74
C VAL A 150 -8.65 -17.33 8.51
N ASP A 151 -9.33 -17.17 7.38
CA ASP A 151 -8.95 -17.75 6.09
C ASP A 151 -8.12 -16.75 5.25
N ILE A 152 -8.40 -15.45 5.43
CA ILE A 152 -7.78 -14.35 4.69
C ILE A 152 -7.32 -13.27 5.66
N VAL A 153 -6.12 -12.75 5.41
CA VAL A 153 -5.58 -11.56 6.08
C VAL A 153 -5.34 -10.47 5.04
N ILE A 154 -5.98 -9.32 5.20
CA ILE A 154 -5.76 -8.13 4.38
C ILE A 154 -4.85 -7.18 5.15
N ILE A 155 -3.74 -6.75 4.54
CA ILE A 155 -2.84 -5.74 5.10
C ILE A 155 -3.18 -4.39 4.47
N GLU A 156 -3.79 -3.51 5.24
CA GLU A 156 -4.02 -2.13 4.84
C GLU A 156 -2.71 -1.35 4.91
N ASP A 157 -2.43 -0.56 3.87
CA ASP A 157 -1.17 0.19 3.65
C ASP A 157 0.07 -0.71 3.74
N GLY A 158 -0.02 -1.90 3.08
CA GLY A 158 0.94 -2.99 3.22
C GLY A 158 2.11 -2.99 2.24
N PHE A 159 2.07 -2.24 1.13
CA PHE A 159 3.01 -2.40 0.01
C PHE A 159 4.48 -2.21 0.40
N GLN A 160 4.81 -1.22 1.23
CA GLN A 160 6.16 -0.98 1.76
C GLN A 160 6.44 -1.72 3.07
N THR A 161 5.48 -2.50 3.57
CA THR A 161 5.64 -3.17 4.86
C THR A 161 6.72 -4.25 4.81
N ALA A 162 7.58 -4.24 5.82
CA ALA A 162 8.57 -5.28 6.08
C ALA A 162 7.96 -6.45 6.88
N GLY A 163 8.72 -7.52 7.00
CA GLY A 163 8.51 -8.59 7.97
C GLY A 163 7.54 -9.67 7.53
N LEU A 164 6.45 -9.36 6.84
CA LEU A 164 5.44 -10.33 6.44
C LEU A 164 5.39 -10.49 4.91
N ASN A 165 5.52 -11.72 4.44
CA ASN A 165 5.34 -12.01 3.02
C ASN A 165 3.85 -11.94 2.64
N ARG A 166 3.53 -11.90 1.35
CA ARG A 166 2.16 -11.82 0.81
C ARG A 166 1.97 -12.82 -0.30
N HIS A 167 0.72 -13.23 -0.49
CA HIS A 167 0.31 -14.04 -1.64
C HIS A 167 -0.07 -13.13 -2.82
N ILE A 168 -0.65 -11.95 -2.51
CA ILE A 168 -1.08 -10.97 -3.51
C ILE A 168 -0.72 -9.57 -3.00
N ASP A 169 -0.03 -8.79 -3.83
CA ASP A 169 0.21 -7.36 -3.63
C ASP A 169 -0.66 -6.55 -4.62
N ILE A 170 -1.64 -5.81 -4.11
CA ILE A 170 -2.50 -4.89 -4.86
C ILE A 170 -1.95 -3.47 -4.69
N LEU A 171 -1.61 -2.83 -5.79
CA LEU A 171 -1.14 -1.46 -5.80
C LEU A 171 -2.18 -0.54 -6.42
N ILE A 172 -2.62 0.46 -5.67
CA ILE A 172 -3.49 1.51 -6.15
C ILE A 172 -2.62 2.64 -6.67
N LEU A 173 -2.85 3.03 -7.92
CA LEU A 173 -2.29 4.24 -8.50
C LEU A 173 -3.40 5.28 -8.55
N ASP A 174 -3.17 6.44 -7.94
CA ASP A 174 -4.11 7.56 -7.95
C ASP A 174 -3.90 8.42 -9.20
N LYS A 175 -4.87 9.26 -9.54
CA LYS A 175 -4.73 10.28 -10.59
C LYS A 175 -3.52 11.20 -10.37
N TRP A 176 -3.10 11.39 -9.14
CA TRP A 176 -1.88 12.14 -8.78
C TRP A 176 -0.59 11.38 -9.08
N ASP A 177 -0.65 10.05 -9.24
CA ASP A 177 0.49 9.23 -9.67
C ASP A 177 0.71 9.38 -11.18
N PHE A 178 -0.24 10.00 -11.91
CA PHE A 178 -0.15 10.31 -13.33
C PHE A 178 -0.38 11.80 -13.57
N GLN A 179 0.49 12.41 -14.33
CA GLN A 179 0.33 13.77 -14.84
C GLN A 179 0.18 13.69 -16.36
N ARG A 180 -1.01 14.02 -16.89
CA ARG A 180 -1.33 13.91 -18.34
C ARG A 180 -1.03 12.51 -18.89
N GLY A 181 -1.42 11.46 -18.18
CA GLY A 181 -1.19 10.07 -18.58
C GLY A 181 0.24 9.56 -18.41
N THR A 182 1.14 10.35 -17.81
CA THR A 182 2.54 9.95 -17.57
C THR A 182 2.75 9.67 -16.08
N PRO A 183 3.35 8.52 -15.69
CA PRO A 183 3.67 8.26 -14.29
C PRO A 183 4.60 9.29 -13.70
N VAL A 184 4.24 9.85 -12.53
CA VAL A 184 4.99 10.91 -11.84
C VAL A 184 5.93 10.41 -10.74
N PRO A 185 5.74 9.23 -10.09
CA PRO A 185 6.66 8.72 -9.08
C PRO A 185 8.01 8.34 -9.70
N GLN A 186 8.87 9.33 -9.90
CA GLN A 186 10.21 9.14 -10.47
C GLN A 186 11.29 9.32 -9.42
N ILE A 187 12.51 8.86 -9.74
CA ILE A 187 13.70 9.14 -8.94
C ILE A 187 13.83 10.68 -8.80
N GLY A 188 13.82 11.17 -7.55
CA GLY A 188 13.84 12.61 -7.25
C GLY A 188 12.51 13.16 -6.72
N ASN A 189 11.37 12.51 -6.98
CA ASN A 189 10.07 12.85 -6.39
C ASN A 189 9.71 11.98 -5.18
N VAL A 190 10.64 11.18 -4.74
CA VAL A 190 10.46 10.29 -3.58
C VAL A 190 10.82 11.04 -2.31
N ILE A 191 10.18 10.68 -1.20
CA ILE A 191 10.49 11.20 0.14
C ILE A 191 12.02 11.20 0.38
N PRO A 192 12.60 12.29 0.91
CA PRO A 192 11.94 13.48 1.50
C PRO A 192 11.63 14.60 0.51
N TRP A 193 11.94 14.47 -0.77
CA TRP A 193 11.90 15.54 -1.75
C TRP A 193 10.61 15.62 -2.58
N GLY A 194 9.72 14.68 -2.40
CA GLY A 194 8.44 14.62 -3.09
C GLY A 194 7.39 13.80 -2.34
N PRO A 195 6.17 13.72 -2.89
CA PRO A 195 5.03 13.09 -2.23
C PRO A 195 5.01 11.56 -2.35
N PHE A 196 5.99 10.96 -3.01
CA PHE A 196 5.98 9.53 -3.27
C PHE A 196 6.86 8.75 -2.28
N ARG A 197 6.40 7.60 -1.86
CA ARG A 197 7.13 6.67 -0.99
C ARG A 197 8.22 5.93 -1.76
N GLU A 198 7.94 5.64 -3.04
CA GLU A 198 8.83 4.92 -3.95
C GLU A 198 8.68 5.44 -5.39
N SER A 199 9.67 5.13 -6.23
CA SER A 199 9.58 5.39 -7.66
C SER A 199 8.63 4.44 -8.34
N ILE A 200 8.21 4.77 -9.58
CA ILE A 200 7.27 3.97 -10.39
C ILE A 200 7.78 2.55 -10.65
N ASP A 201 9.08 2.32 -10.64
CA ASP A 201 9.66 0.97 -10.78
C ASP A 201 9.12 -0.03 -9.73
N ALA A 202 8.58 0.48 -8.61
CA ALA A 202 8.00 -0.35 -7.57
C ALA A 202 6.77 -1.14 -8.04
N ILE A 203 6.12 -0.72 -9.12
CA ILE A 203 4.99 -1.46 -9.74
C ILE A 203 5.37 -2.89 -10.15
N ASP A 204 6.66 -3.14 -10.40
CA ASP A 204 7.14 -4.47 -10.77
C ASP A 204 6.94 -5.51 -9.69
N ARG A 205 6.73 -5.10 -8.44
CA ARG A 205 6.45 -5.98 -7.31
C ARG A 205 4.97 -6.27 -7.10
N ALA A 206 4.08 -5.48 -7.70
CA ALA A 206 2.65 -5.67 -7.56
C ALA A 206 2.17 -6.81 -8.46
N ASP A 207 1.24 -7.61 -7.96
CA ASP A 207 0.54 -8.62 -8.74
C ASP A 207 -0.64 -8.00 -9.50
N CYS A 208 -1.28 -6.99 -8.88
CA CYS A 208 -2.43 -6.28 -9.43
C CYS A 208 -2.24 -4.77 -9.33
N LEU A 209 -2.54 -4.06 -10.41
CA LEU A 209 -2.58 -2.60 -10.44
C LEU A 209 -4.02 -2.14 -10.59
N LEU A 210 -4.45 -1.24 -9.70
CA LEU A 210 -5.71 -0.52 -9.81
C LEU A 210 -5.41 0.91 -10.20
N VAL A 211 -5.89 1.31 -11.35
CA VAL A 211 -5.76 2.67 -11.87
C VAL A 211 -7.14 3.32 -11.93
N PRO A 212 -7.24 4.66 -11.75
CA PRO A 212 -8.48 5.36 -11.97
C PRO A 212 -8.99 5.08 -13.39
N ALA A 213 -10.28 4.75 -13.53
CA ALA A 213 -10.89 4.73 -14.85
C ALA A 213 -10.83 6.14 -15.43
N GLU A 214 -10.44 6.28 -16.70
CA GLU A 214 -10.62 7.54 -17.41
C GLU A 214 -12.12 7.83 -17.44
N ASP A 215 -12.50 9.06 -17.01
CA ASP A 215 -13.86 9.54 -17.22
C ASP A 215 -14.06 9.62 -18.75
N THR A 216 -14.64 8.57 -19.33
CA THR A 216 -15.17 8.62 -20.69
C THR A 216 -16.40 9.52 -20.67
N GLN A 217 -16.16 10.82 -20.81
CA GLN A 217 -17.19 11.77 -21.22
C GLN A 217 -17.20 11.90 -22.75
#